data_13fcec1ef2a5392c437b4fddd7be922d
#
_entry.id   13fcec1ef2a5392c437b4fddd7be922d
#
_cell.length_a   1.000
_cell.length_b   1.000
_cell.length_c   1.000
_cell.angle_alpha   90.00
_cell.angle_beta   90.00
_cell.angle_gamma   90.00
#
_symmetry.space_group_name_H-M   'P 1'
#
loop_
_entity.id
_entity.type
_entity.pdbx_description
1 polymer ?
#
loop_
_entity_poly.entity_id
_entity_poly.type
_entity_poly.pdbx_seq_one_letter_code
_entity_poly.pdbx_strand_id
1 'polypeptide(L)'
;MHLRKARNSDVGLIRALINEMAARTDEDHKHGHMLPRSLVELYEHIRDYTVLVDEDDRVIGCCALQSSWDGLAELKALAVDDSLQGQGWGRRLVETALSEADELGIDCVFTLTNKHPFFEKLGFEIIDMRKLPQRVWSECTSCAKFMVACDEVAMTYLGAQPRQTFIPAIGAQASPSAQAALGLAPASRGPMNSNGYAPPFAPRDNGS
;
A
#
# COMPACT_ATOMS: atom_id res chain seq x y z
N MET A 1 22.45 3.93 14.11
CA MET A 1 21.32 3.54 13.22
C MET A 1 21.24 4.47 12.03
N HIS A 2 20.99 3.94 10.81
CA HIS A 2 20.82 4.74 9.58
C HIS A 2 19.90 4.03 8.58
N LEU A 3 19.40 4.79 7.60
CA LEU A 3 18.57 4.29 6.50
C LEU A 3 19.45 4.06 5.27
N ARG A 4 19.19 2.98 4.55
CA ARG A 4 19.82 2.68 3.24
C ARG A 4 18.89 1.82 2.38
N LYS A 5 19.14 1.75 1.08
CA LYS A 5 18.49 0.78 0.21
C LYS A 5 18.85 -0.64 0.63
N ALA A 6 17.89 -1.54 0.52
CA ALA A 6 18.09 -2.94 0.84
C ALA A 6 19.08 -3.61 -0.13
N ARG A 7 19.83 -4.56 0.41
CA ARG A 7 20.76 -5.43 -0.31
C ARG A 7 20.19 -6.84 -0.40
N ASN A 8 20.71 -7.62 -1.31
CA ASN A 8 20.29 -9.02 -1.48
C ASN A 8 20.50 -9.85 -0.19
N SER A 9 21.51 -9.53 0.61
CA SER A 9 21.78 -10.15 1.92
C SER A 9 20.73 -9.85 2.99
N ASP A 10 19.94 -8.79 2.84
CA ASP A 10 18.95 -8.36 3.83
C ASP A 10 17.63 -9.12 3.74
N VAL A 11 17.39 -9.83 2.62
CA VAL A 11 16.11 -10.49 2.32
C VAL A 11 15.63 -11.40 3.45
N GLY A 12 16.54 -12.17 4.05
CA GLY A 12 16.21 -13.05 5.17
C GLY A 12 15.72 -12.29 6.41
N LEU A 13 16.38 -11.17 6.74
CA LEU A 13 16.04 -10.32 7.89
C LEU A 13 14.76 -9.52 7.64
N ILE A 14 14.57 -8.98 6.43
CA ILE A 14 13.33 -8.30 6.03
C ILE A 14 12.15 -9.26 6.15
N ARG A 15 12.29 -10.49 5.63
CA ARG A 15 11.26 -11.52 5.73
C ARG A 15 10.92 -11.85 7.18
N ALA A 16 11.94 -12.04 8.02
CA ALA A 16 11.74 -12.37 9.43
C ALA A 16 10.94 -11.26 10.13
N LEU A 17 11.34 -9.99 9.95
CA LEU A 17 10.69 -8.83 10.54
C LEU A 17 9.21 -8.70 10.08
N ILE A 18 8.94 -8.78 8.77
CA ILE A 18 7.59 -8.65 8.22
C ILE A 18 6.71 -9.81 8.69
N ASN A 19 7.21 -11.05 8.61
CA ASN A 19 6.40 -12.24 8.91
C ASN A 19 6.15 -12.39 10.41
N GLU A 20 7.04 -11.92 11.27
CA GLU A 20 6.79 -11.81 12.69
C GLU A 20 5.63 -10.87 12.99
N MET A 21 5.62 -9.68 12.35
CA MET A 21 4.50 -8.73 12.49
C MET A 21 3.20 -9.27 11.89
N ALA A 22 3.28 -9.97 10.75
CA ALA A 22 2.13 -10.57 10.10
C ALA A 22 1.50 -11.72 10.92
N ALA A 23 2.31 -12.43 11.72
CA ALA A 23 1.84 -13.52 12.59
C ALA A 23 1.11 -13.03 13.86
N ARG A 24 1.17 -11.74 14.17
CA ARG A 24 0.50 -11.17 15.34
C ARG A 24 -1.01 -11.14 15.12
N THR A 25 -1.76 -11.66 16.06
CA THR A 25 -3.22 -11.68 16.00
C THR A 25 -3.81 -10.32 16.35
N ASP A 26 -5.00 -10.02 15.80
CA ASP A 26 -5.71 -8.74 15.96
C ASP A 26 -6.13 -8.40 17.41
N GLU A 27 -5.98 -9.30 18.37
CA GLU A 27 -6.45 -9.10 19.74
C GLU A 27 -5.85 -7.85 20.42
N ASP A 28 -4.65 -7.43 19.99
CA ASP A 28 -4.00 -6.26 20.57
C ASP A 28 -4.26 -4.94 19.83
N HIS A 29 -4.85 -4.93 18.64
CA HIS A 29 -5.12 -3.75 17.78
C HIS A 29 -3.97 -2.71 17.67
N LYS A 30 -2.81 -3.03 18.24
CA LYS A 30 -1.65 -2.14 18.30
C LYS A 30 -0.85 -2.13 17.00
N HIS A 31 -0.89 -3.22 16.27
CA HIS A 31 -0.14 -3.39 15.02
C HIS A 31 -1.11 -3.41 13.84
N GLY A 32 -0.70 -2.82 12.73
CA GLY A 32 -1.43 -2.89 11.47
C GLY A 32 -1.51 -4.33 10.97
N HIS A 33 -2.53 -4.66 10.19
CA HIS A 33 -2.56 -5.93 9.48
C HIS A 33 -1.47 -5.91 8.41
N MET A 34 -0.55 -6.87 8.45
CA MET A 34 0.53 -7.00 7.49
C MET A 34 0.43 -8.37 6.82
N LEU A 35 0.53 -8.41 5.50
CA LEU A 35 0.58 -9.66 4.77
C LEU A 35 2.00 -10.25 4.85
N PRO A 36 2.12 -11.58 5.10
CA PRO A 36 3.42 -12.24 5.08
C PRO A 36 4.03 -12.20 3.67
N ARG A 37 5.36 -12.12 3.61
CA ARG A 37 6.10 -12.07 2.35
C ARG A 37 6.89 -13.35 2.13
N SER A 38 6.85 -13.85 0.90
CA SER A 38 7.66 -14.99 0.46
C SER A 38 9.09 -14.55 0.11
N LEU A 39 10.03 -15.49 0.10
CA LEU A 39 11.40 -15.21 -0.36
C LEU A 39 11.43 -14.79 -1.83
N VAL A 40 10.64 -15.43 -2.67
CA VAL A 40 10.60 -15.14 -4.12
C VAL A 40 10.18 -13.69 -4.34
N GLU A 41 9.07 -13.28 -3.74
CA GLU A 41 8.56 -11.92 -3.82
C GLU A 41 9.58 -10.88 -3.34
N LEU A 42 10.26 -11.15 -2.22
CA LEU A 42 11.27 -10.23 -1.69
C LEU A 42 12.49 -10.12 -2.61
N TYR A 43 12.94 -11.22 -3.23
CA TYR A 43 14.04 -11.18 -4.19
C TYR A 43 13.66 -10.43 -5.47
N GLU A 44 12.43 -10.59 -5.96
CA GLU A 44 11.92 -9.88 -7.14
C GLU A 44 11.84 -8.36 -6.90
N HIS A 45 11.50 -7.96 -5.66
CA HIS A 45 11.24 -6.57 -5.29
C HIS A 45 12.26 -5.95 -4.34
N ILE A 46 13.43 -6.56 -4.15
CA ILE A 46 14.41 -6.10 -3.16
C ILE A 46 14.83 -4.64 -3.35
N ARG A 47 14.83 -4.15 -4.59
CA ARG A 47 15.20 -2.77 -4.92
C ARG A 47 14.18 -1.73 -4.45
N ASP A 48 12.94 -2.16 -4.23
CA ASP A 48 11.85 -1.29 -3.76
C ASP A 48 12.00 -0.98 -2.26
N TYR A 49 12.78 -1.81 -1.53
CA TYR A 49 12.92 -1.71 -0.08
C TYR A 49 13.99 -0.71 0.35
N THR A 50 13.63 0.12 1.32
CA THR A 50 14.53 0.88 2.18
C THR A 50 14.53 0.23 3.56
N VAL A 51 15.71 0.05 4.15
CA VAL A 51 15.89 -0.57 5.46
C VAL A 51 16.48 0.41 6.47
N LEU A 52 16.02 0.29 7.71
CA LEU A 52 16.66 0.84 8.88
C LEU A 52 17.62 -0.23 9.44
N VAL A 53 18.87 0.13 9.63
CA VAL A 53 19.88 -0.78 10.19
C VAL A 53 20.48 -0.20 11.46
N ASP A 54 20.88 -1.11 12.37
CA ASP A 54 21.63 -0.78 13.58
C ASP A 54 23.14 -0.56 13.30
N GLU A 55 23.94 -0.51 14.35
CA GLU A 55 25.38 -0.29 14.26
C GLU A 55 26.12 -1.52 13.70
N ASP A 56 25.54 -2.70 13.82
CA ASP A 56 26.05 -3.97 13.28
C ASP A 56 25.50 -4.28 11.86
N ASP A 57 24.91 -3.29 11.17
CA ASP A 57 24.26 -3.41 9.83
C ASP A 57 23.10 -4.43 9.79
N ARG A 58 22.46 -4.75 10.95
CA ARG A 58 21.30 -5.63 11.03
C ARG A 58 20.03 -4.84 10.75
N VAL A 59 19.14 -5.42 9.95
CA VAL A 59 17.82 -4.83 9.62
C VAL A 59 16.91 -4.86 10.85
N ILE A 60 16.48 -3.68 11.28
CA ILE A 60 15.56 -3.44 12.41
C ILE A 60 14.33 -2.63 12.01
N GLY A 61 14.18 -2.31 10.73
CA GLY A 61 13.00 -1.69 10.13
C GLY A 61 13.09 -1.74 8.62
N CYS A 62 11.95 -1.67 7.95
CA CYS A 62 11.88 -1.61 6.49
C CYS A 62 10.61 -0.90 6.02
N CYS A 63 10.65 -0.45 4.78
CA CYS A 63 9.51 0.06 4.01
C CYS A 63 9.78 -0.17 2.54
N ALA A 64 8.76 -0.51 1.76
CA ALA A 64 8.87 -0.65 0.31
C ALA A 64 8.12 0.48 -0.40
N LEU A 65 8.72 1.03 -1.46
CA LEU A 65 8.08 1.90 -2.44
C LEU A 65 8.04 1.17 -3.77
N GLN A 66 6.88 0.62 -4.13
CA GLN A 66 6.70 -0.19 -5.32
C GLN A 66 5.97 0.60 -6.41
N SER A 67 6.62 0.81 -7.55
CA SER A 67 5.96 1.41 -8.71
C SER A 67 4.83 0.52 -9.20
N SER A 68 3.62 1.07 -9.29
CA SER A 68 2.40 0.33 -9.67
C SER A 68 1.89 0.71 -11.05
N TRP A 69 2.07 1.98 -11.46
CA TRP A 69 1.68 2.50 -12.76
C TRP A 69 2.47 3.78 -13.09
N ASP A 70 2.23 4.37 -14.26
CA ASP A 70 2.82 5.66 -14.63
C ASP A 70 2.47 6.73 -13.59
N GLY A 71 3.48 7.32 -12.95
CA GLY A 71 3.34 8.30 -11.88
C GLY A 71 2.71 7.80 -10.58
N LEU A 72 2.46 6.48 -10.40
CA LEU A 72 1.81 5.91 -9.22
C LEU A 72 2.69 4.84 -8.56
N ALA A 73 2.90 4.96 -7.25
CA ALA A 73 3.57 3.92 -6.46
C ALA A 73 2.79 3.57 -5.19
N GLU A 74 2.99 2.35 -4.71
CA GLU A 74 2.49 1.87 -3.44
C GLU A 74 3.58 1.92 -2.37
N LEU A 75 3.28 2.56 -1.25
CA LEU A 75 4.06 2.46 -0.03
C LEU A 75 3.49 1.34 0.82
N LYS A 76 4.30 0.30 1.06
CA LYS A 76 3.86 -0.92 1.74
C LYS A 76 4.96 -1.54 2.60
N ALA A 77 4.62 -2.59 3.34
CA ALA A 77 5.54 -3.35 4.18
C ALA A 77 6.33 -2.45 5.17
N LEU A 78 5.69 -1.41 5.71
CA LEU A 78 6.27 -0.56 6.74
C LEU A 78 6.34 -1.32 8.05
N ALA A 79 7.52 -1.70 8.47
CA ALA A 79 7.79 -2.46 9.68
C ALA A 79 8.93 -1.83 10.46
N VAL A 80 8.81 -1.74 11.78
CA VAL A 80 9.87 -1.28 12.70
C VAL A 80 9.85 -2.16 13.92
N ASP A 81 11.01 -2.65 14.35
CA ASP A 81 11.17 -3.42 15.58
C ASP A 81 10.47 -2.75 16.76
N ASP A 82 9.82 -3.52 17.61
CA ASP A 82 9.00 -3.01 18.71
C ASP A 82 9.77 -2.11 19.68
N SER A 83 11.02 -2.44 19.92
CA SER A 83 11.89 -1.65 20.81
C SER A 83 12.13 -0.22 20.32
N LEU A 84 11.87 0.03 19.02
CA LEU A 84 12.09 1.31 18.36
C LEU A 84 10.79 2.03 17.97
N GLN A 85 9.64 1.41 18.21
CA GLN A 85 8.36 2.04 17.94
C GLN A 85 8.16 3.29 18.81
N GLY A 86 7.45 4.28 18.29
CA GLY A 86 7.24 5.57 18.96
C GLY A 86 8.45 6.52 18.93
N GLN A 87 9.61 6.08 18.43
CA GLN A 87 10.83 6.91 18.34
C GLN A 87 10.97 7.65 16.99
N GLY A 88 9.95 7.62 16.14
CA GLY A 88 9.92 8.34 14.87
C GLY A 88 10.57 7.63 13.68
N TRP A 89 11.09 6.41 13.84
CA TRP A 89 11.75 5.69 12.75
C TRP A 89 10.80 5.28 11.62
N GLY A 90 9.56 4.90 11.95
CA GLY A 90 8.53 4.66 10.92
C GLY A 90 8.26 5.90 10.07
N ARG A 91 8.20 7.08 10.69
CA ARG A 91 8.08 8.36 10.00
C ARG A 91 9.25 8.59 9.04
N ARG A 92 10.50 8.40 9.50
CA ARG A 92 11.70 8.59 8.68
C ARG A 92 11.75 7.63 7.48
N LEU A 93 11.31 6.38 7.66
CA LEU A 93 11.19 5.41 6.56
C LEU A 93 10.22 5.90 5.49
N VAL A 94 9.04 6.39 5.89
CA VAL A 94 8.04 6.95 4.96
C VAL A 94 8.59 8.20 4.28
N GLU A 95 9.16 9.15 5.01
CA GLU A 95 9.74 10.37 4.46
C GLU A 95 10.85 10.06 3.43
N THR A 96 11.68 9.03 3.69
CA THR A 96 12.70 8.58 2.73
C THR A 96 12.06 7.99 1.47
N ALA A 97 11.00 7.19 1.61
CA ALA A 97 10.28 6.64 0.48
C ALA A 97 9.59 7.74 -0.36
N LEU A 98 9.04 8.78 0.29
CA LEU A 98 8.44 9.93 -0.41
C LEU A 98 9.49 10.76 -1.16
N SER A 99 10.70 10.96 -0.57
CA SER A 99 11.80 11.61 -1.26
C SER A 99 12.25 10.80 -2.49
N GLU A 100 12.33 9.47 -2.36
CA GLU A 100 12.62 8.58 -3.50
C GLU A 100 11.53 8.66 -4.58
N ALA A 101 10.26 8.77 -4.19
CA ALA A 101 9.15 8.93 -5.13
C ALA A 101 9.31 10.21 -5.95
N ASP A 102 9.67 11.33 -5.31
CA ASP A 102 9.93 12.60 -6.00
C ASP A 102 11.12 12.47 -6.97
N GLU A 103 12.22 11.81 -6.57
CA GLU A 103 13.39 11.56 -7.42
C GLU A 103 13.05 10.68 -8.66
N LEU A 104 12.15 9.71 -8.47
CA LEU A 104 11.66 8.84 -9.54
C LEU A 104 10.59 9.48 -10.43
N GLY A 105 10.12 10.69 -10.09
CA GLY A 105 9.06 11.38 -10.82
C GLY A 105 7.69 10.72 -10.62
N ILE A 106 7.45 10.13 -9.45
CA ILE A 106 6.16 9.57 -9.04
C ILE A 106 5.29 10.71 -8.50
N ASP A 107 4.13 10.90 -9.12
CA ASP A 107 3.22 12.00 -8.80
C ASP A 107 2.32 11.70 -7.60
N CYS A 108 2.03 10.41 -7.38
CA CYS A 108 1.10 9.96 -6.35
C CYS A 108 1.64 8.70 -5.67
N VAL A 109 1.76 8.74 -4.36
CA VAL A 109 2.05 7.57 -3.53
C VAL A 109 0.79 7.18 -2.80
N PHE A 110 0.37 5.91 -2.90
CA PHE A 110 -0.76 5.41 -2.12
C PHE A 110 -0.32 4.34 -1.13
N THR A 111 -1.15 4.11 -0.13
CA THR A 111 -1.01 3.00 0.83
C THR A 111 -2.38 2.46 1.21
N LEU A 112 -2.45 1.16 1.50
CA LEU A 112 -3.60 0.51 2.13
C LEU A 112 -3.24 0.27 3.60
N THR A 113 -4.05 0.79 4.52
CA THR A 113 -3.69 0.78 5.94
C THR A 113 -4.90 0.91 6.86
N ASN A 114 -4.81 0.30 8.04
CA ASN A 114 -5.68 0.57 9.18
C ASN A 114 -5.05 1.56 10.20
N LYS A 115 -3.85 2.06 9.91
CA LYS A 115 -3.14 3.06 10.74
C LYS A 115 -3.26 4.47 10.14
N HIS A 116 -4.43 4.82 9.63
CA HIS A 116 -4.66 6.12 8.98
C HIS A 116 -4.22 7.34 9.82
N PRO A 117 -4.36 7.40 11.19
CA PRO A 117 -3.92 8.58 11.93
C PRO A 117 -2.38 8.80 11.90
N PHE A 118 -1.60 7.74 11.63
CA PHE A 118 -0.16 7.86 11.43
C PHE A 118 0.15 8.51 10.08
N PHE A 119 -0.52 8.06 9.02
CA PHE A 119 -0.29 8.56 7.66
C PHE A 119 -0.87 9.98 7.45
N GLU A 120 -1.99 10.33 8.09
CA GLU A 120 -2.54 11.70 8.09
C GLU A 120 -1.50 12.73 8.57
N LYS A 121 -0.74 12.41 9.63
CA LYS A 121 0.36 13.25 10.14
C LYS A 121 1.53 13.42 9.17
N LEU A 122 1.59 12.59 8.13
CA LEU A 122 2.59 12.62 7.07
C LEU A 122 2.04 13.25 5.78
N GLY A 123 0.81 13.78 5.81
CA GLY A 123 0.20 14.47 4.68
C GLY A 123 -0.54 13.54 3.71
N PHE A 124 -0.80 12.30 4.09
CA PHE A 124 -1.67 11.42 3.31
C PHE A 124 -3.15 11.77 3.57
N GLU A 125 -3.96 11.65 2.55
CA GLU A 125 -5.41 11.85 2.59
C GLU A 125 -6.14 10.57 2.27
N ILE A 126 -7.26 10.29 2.97
CA ILE A 126 -8.11 9.14 2.69
C ILE A 126 -8.82 9.36 1.35
N ILE A 127 -8.80 8.35 0.51
CA ILE A 127 -9.51 8.34 -0.76
C ILE A 127 -10.48 7.15 -0.86
N ASP A 128 -11.42 7.27 -1.80
CA ASP A 128 -12.21 6.10 -2.21
C ASP A 128 -11.30 5.08 -2.90
N MET A 129 -11.16 3.91 -2.28
CA MET A 129 -10.34 2.81 -2.74
C MET A 129 -10.64 2.39 -4.19
N ARG A 130 -11.89 2.58 -4.67
CA ARG A 130 -12.29 2.30 -6.05
C ARG A 130 -11.63 3.21 -7.09
N LYS A 131 -11.00 4.31 -6.66
CA LYS A 131 -10.24 5.21 -7.54
C LYS A 131 -8.86 4.64 -7.89
N LEU A 132 -8.36 3.67 -7.13
CA LEU A 132 -7.10 3.00 -7.42
C LEU A 132 -7.27 2.01 -8.59
N PRO A 133 -6.22 1.81 -9.42
CA PRO A 133 -6.24 0.83 -10.50
C PRO A 133 -6.54 -0.59 -9.99
N GLN A 134 -7.27 -1.38 -10.76
CA GLN A 134 -7.61 -2.77 -10.40
C GLN A 134 -6.41 -3.64 -10.02
N ARG A 135 -5.23 -3.37 -10.59
CA ARG A 135 -4.00 -4.11 -10.29
C ARG A 135 -3.61 -4.05 -8.81
N VAL A 136 -3.96 -2.97 -8.10
CA VAL A 136 -3.71 -2.81 -6.66
C VAL A 136 -4.38 -3.91 -5.84
N TRP A 137 -5.49 -4.45 -6.33
CA TRP A 137 -6.29 -5.47 -5.66
C TRP A 137 -5.70 -6.88 -5.71
N SER A 138 -4.64 -7.10 -6.48
CA SER A 138 -4.08 -8.44 -6.65
C SER A 138 -3.61 -9.07 -5.33
N GLU A 139 -3.03 -8.29 -4.44
CA GLU A 139 -2.64 -8.76 -3.11
C GLU A 139 -3.84 -8.91 -2.16
N CYS A 140 -4.86 -8.06 -2.29
CA CYS A 140 -6.07 -8.14 -1.49
C CYS A 140 -6.80 -9.46 -1.69
N THR A 141 -6.78 -10.05 -2.91
CA THR A 141 -7.42 -11.33 -3.19
C THR A 141 -6.84 -12.50 -2.39
N SER A 142 -5.60 -12.36 -1.92
CA SER A 142 -4.92 -13.35 -1.06
C SER A 142 -5.09 -13.06 0.43
N CYS A 143 -5.74 -11.95 0.80
CA CYS A 143 -5.95 -11.55 2.18
C CYS A 143 -7.18 -12.24 2.77
N ALA A 144 -7.04 -12.86 3.94
CA ALA A 144 -8.15 -13.53 4.64
C ALA A 144 -9.30 -12.57 5.04
N LYS A 145 -9.00 -11.27 5.20
CA LYS A 145 -9.99 -10.23 5.52
C LYS A 145 -10.70 -9.66 4.28
N PHE A 146 -10.24 -9.99 3.07
CA PHE A 146 -10.78 -9.43 1.83
C PHE A 146 -12.29 -9.71 1.71
N MET A 147 -13.07 -8.68 1.43
CA MET A 147 -14.54 -8.71 1.29
C MET A 147 -15.35 -9.12 2.54
N VAL A 148 -14.71 -9.57 3.63
CA VAL A 148 -15.42 -10.08 4.81
C VAL A 148 -15.29 -9.10 5.98
N ALA A 149 -14.07 -8.68 6.30
CA ALA A 149 -13.76 -7.87 7.48
C ALA A 149 -12.56 -6.93 7.26
N CYS A 150 -12.36 -6.45 6.02
CA CYS A 150 -11.28 -5.52 5.72
C CYS A 150 -11.52 -4.19 6.46
N ASP A 151 -10.57 -3.79 7.28
CA ASP A 151 -10.54 -2.57 8.07
C ASP A 151 -9.54 -1.53 7.52
N GLU A 152 -8.90 -1.83 6.40
CA GLU A 152 -7.97 -0.91 5.75
C GLU A 152 -8.70 0.15 4.93
N VAL A 153 -8.13 1.34 4.91
CA VAL A 153 -8.51 2.44 4.04
C VAL A 153 -7.41 2.70 3.03
N ALA A 154 -7.78 3.21 1.86
CA ALA A 154 -6.82 3.70 0.90
C ALA A 154 -6.49 5.16 1.21
N MET A 155 -5.20 5.48 1.22
CA MET A 155 -4.73 6.84 1.41
C MET A 155 -3.75 7.21 0.30
N THR A 156 -3.70 8.49 -0.07
CA THR A 156 -2.78 9.01 -1.07
C THR A 156 -2.02 10.21 -0.56
N TYR A 157 -0.77 10.30 -0.98
CA TYR A 157 0.09 11.48 -0.87
C TYR A 157 0.40 11.97 -2.28
N LEU A 158 0.16 13.24 -2.55
CA LEU A 158 0.52 13.87 -3.81
C LEU A 158 1.88 14.52 -3.68
N GLY A 159 2.79 14.23 -4.60
CA GLY A 159 4.11 14.86 -4.66
C GLY A 159 4.04 16.39 -4.77
N ALA A 160 5.16 17.05 -4.54
CA ALA A 160 5.24 18.52 -4.53
C ALA A 160 4.84 19.17 -5.87
N GLN A 161 4.98 18.46 -6.98
CA GLN A 161 4.61 18.92 -8.32
C GLN A 161 3.98 17.78 -9.14
N PRO A 162 2.73 17.38 -8.83
CA PRO A 162 2.07 16.31 -9.59
C PRO A 162 1.90 16.75 -11.05
N ARG A 163 2.33 15.88 -11.98
CA ARG A 163 2.08 16.10 -13.41
C ARG A 163 0.57 16.05 -13.65
N GLN A 164 0.02 17.03 -14.36
CA GLN A 164 -1.42 17.15 -14.63
C GLN A 164 -2.05 15.93 -15.33
N THR A 165 -1.23 15.02 -15.86
CA THR A 165 -1.66 13.87 -16.65
C THR A 165 -2.18 12.69 -15.82
N PHE A 166 -1.87 12.62 -14.52
CA PHE A 166 -2.22 11.45 -13.70
C PHE A 166 -3.60 11.53 -13.05
N ILE A 167 -4.05 12.74 -12.68
CA ILE A 167 -5.35 12.97 -12.00
C ILE A 167 -6.57 12.48 -12.80
N PRO A 168 -6.60 12.50 -14.15
CA PRO A 168 -7.73 11.98 -14.90
C PRO A 168 -7.98 10.47 -14.72
N ALA A 169 -6.94 9.68 -14.46
CA ALA A 169 -7.11 8.24 -14.28
C ALA A 169 -7.72 7.85 -12.92
N ILE A 170 -7.54 8.67 -11.90
CA ILE A 170 -8.10 8.46 -10.55
C ILE A 170 -9.53 9.02 -10.46
N GLY A 171 -9.92 9.96 -11.31
CA GLY A 171 -11.22 10.66 -11.26
C GLY A 171 -12.05 10.64 -12.53
N ALA A 172 -11.45 10.35 -13.68
CA ALA A 172 -12.20 10.27 -14.95
C ALA A 172 -12.81 8.88 -15.08
N GLN A 173 -14.12 8.81 -14.98
CA GLN A 173 -14.84 7.76 -15.65
C GLN A 173 -14.38 7.78 -17.11
N ALA A 174 -13.86 6.65 -17.61
CA ALA A 174 -13.55 6.52 -19.03
C ALA A 174 -14.75 7.07 -19.82
N SER A 175 -14.50 7.93 -20.81
CA SER A 175 -15.60 8.51 -21.61
C SER A 175 -16.48 7.40 -22.15
N PRO A 176 -17.78 7.61 -22.33
CA PRO A 176 -18.70 6.58 -22.85
C PRO A 176 -18.17 5.90 -24.12
N SER A 177 -17.42 6.62 -24.95
CA SER A 177 -16.77 6.10 -26.14
C SER A 177 -15.59 5.16 -25.84
N ALA A 178 -14.82 5.39 -24.78
CA ALA A 178 -13.74 4.50 -24.35
C ALA A 178 -14.28 3.23 -23.68
N GLN A 179 -15.38 3.33 -22.93
CA GLN A 179 -16.07 2.18 -22.35
C GLN A 179 -16.66 1.27 -23.43
N ALA A 180 -17.25 1.85 -24.49
CA ALA A 180 -17.77 1.09 -25.63
C ALA A 180 -16.65 0.38 -26.42
N ALA A 181 -15.50 1.02 -26.60
CA ALA A 181 -14.34 0.44 -27.30
C ALA A 181 -13.69 -0.73 -26.52
N LEU A 182 -13.83 -0.76 -25.18
CA LEU A 182 -13.32 -1.83 -24.31
C LEU A 182 -14.36 -2.92 -23.99
N GLY A 183 -15.58 -2.83 -24.51
CA GLY A 183 -16.66 -3.80 -24.27
C GLY A 183 -17.11 -3.88 -22.81
N LEU A 184 -16.88 -2.84 -22.01
CA LEU A 184 -17.24 -2.79 -20.61
C LEU A 184 -18.68 -2.29 -20.46
N ALA A 185 -19.55 -3.12 -19.88
CA ALA A 185 -20.90 -2.71 -19.49
C ALA A 185 -20.84 -1.65 -18.37
N PRO A 186 -21.81 -0.69 -18.32
CA PRO A 186 -21.86 0.30 -17.25
C PRO A 186 -22.00 -0.38 -15.89
N ALA A 187 -21.14 -0.01 -14.94
CA ALA A 187 -21.14 -0.56 -13.59
C ALA A 187 -22.47 -0.24 -12.88
N SER A 188 -23.26 -1.26 -12.56
CA SER A 188 -24.42 -1.14 -11.68
C SER A 188 -23.93 -0.90 -10.24
N ARG A 189 -24.48 0.11 -9.56
CA ARG A 189 -24.18 0.40 -8.15
C ARG A 189 -24.75 -0.73 -7.27
N GLY A 190 -23.87 -1.56 -6.71
CA GLY A 190 -24.23 -2.50 -5.64
C GLY A 190 -24.49 -1.79 -4.31
N PRO A 191 -25.16 -2.47 -3.34
CA PRO A 191 -25.46 -1.89 -2.03
C PRO A 191 -24.18 -1.56 -1.24
N MET A 192 -24.16 -0.38 -0.61
CA MET A 192 -23.07 0.04 0.29
C MET A 192 -23.25 -0.62 1.66
N ASN A 193 -22.13 -1.01 2.30
CA ASN A 193 -22.15 -1.41 3.71
C ASN A 193 -22.27 -0.19 4.64
N SER A 194 -22.43 -0.43 5.95
CA SER A 194 -22.60 0.61 6.98
C SER A 194 -21.47 1.63 7.06
N ASN A 195 -20.31 1.36 6.46
CA ASN A 195 -19.12 2.23 6.42
C ASN A 195 -18.98 2.98 5.09
N GLY A 196 -20.02 2.96 4.20
CA GLY A 196 -19.97 3.63 2.90
C GLY A 196 -19.10 2.90 1.85
N TYR A 197 -18.68 1.67 2.12
CA TYR A 197 -17.86 0.85 1.25
C TYR A 197 -18.73 -0.07 0.38
N ALA A 198 -18.56 -0.01 -0.92
CA ALA A 198 -19.09 -0.99 -1.86
C ALA A 198 -17.91 -1.81 -2.41
N PRO A 199 -17.86 -3.13 -2.18
CA PRO A 199 -16.79 -3.96 -2.70
C PRO A 199 -16.80 -3.95 -4.24
N PRO A 200 -15.65 -3.97 -4.91
CA PRO A 200 -15.55 -3.91 -6.37
C PRO A 200 -16.16 -5.12 -7.09
N PHE A 201 -16.43 -6.21 -6.36
CA PHE A 201 -17.00 -7.46 -6.87
C PHE A 201 -18.15 -7.93 -5.98
N ALA A 202 -19.35 -7.46 -6.22
CA ALA A 202 -20.53 -8.14 -5.68
C ALA A 202 -20.76 -9.44 -6.48
N PRO A 203 -21.08 -10.58 -5.83
CA PRO A 203 -21.46 -11.80 -6.54
C PRO A 203 -22.69 -11.50 -7.42
N ARG A 204 -22.65 -11.95 -8.67
CA ARG A 204 -23.84 -11.90 -9.54
C ARG A 204 -24.86 -12.86 -8.94
N ASP A 205 -26.00 -12.37 -8.54
CA ASP A 205 -27.16 -13.22 -8.27
C ASP A 205 -27.48 -13.96 -9.56
N ASN A 206 -27.15 -15.24 -9.61
CA ASN A 206 -27.69 -16.14 -10.60
C ASN A 206 -29.14 -16.41 -10.20
N GLY A 207 -30.04 -15.54 -10.64
CA GLY A 207 -31.48 -15.75 -10.54
C GLY A 207 -31.87 -17.03 -11.26
N SER A 208 -32.52 -17.91 -10.53
CA SER A 208 -33.19 -19.12 -11.00
C SER A 208 -34.33 -18.77 -11.93
#